data_ce55244194f95fa05ab5f83ec0d4a6fa
#
_entry.id   ce55244194f95fa05ab5f83ec0d4a6fa
#
_cell.length_a   1.000
_cell.length_b   1.000
_cell.length_c   1.000
_cell.angle_alpha   90.00
_cell.angle_beta   90.00
_cell.angle_gamma   90.00
#
_symmetry.space_group_name_H-M   'P 1'
#
loop_
_entity.id
_entity.type
_entity.pdbx_description
1 polymer ?
#
loop_
_entity_poly.entity_id
_entity_poly.type
_entity_poly.pdbx_seq_one_letter_code
_entity_poly.pdbx_strand_id
1 'polypeptide(L)'
;MIRALNMFRSRATVAQSLLRAGPNAAVQKRFLSIHEYLSMGLLNKYGINTPKSIPAKSAEEAYEVAKKFGGKPIVIKAQVLAGGRGKGHFDNGLQGGVHLINT
;
A
#
# COMPACT_ATOMS: atom_id res chain seq x y z
N MET A 1 25.61 6.57 -49.72
CA MET A 1 24.20 6.65 -49.31
C MET A 1 23.71 5.40 -48.60
N ILE A 2 23.94 4.22 -49.10
CA ILE A 2 23.46 2.95 -48.49
C ILE A 2 24.05 2.68 -47.07
N ARG A 3 25.32 3.00 -46.85
CA ARG A 3 25.97 2.85 -45.50
C ARG A 3 25.38 3.79 -44.43
N ALA A 4 24.99 4.98 -44.78
CA ALA A 4 24.38 5.92 -43.84
C ALA A 4 22.97 5.47 -43.43
N LEU A 5 22.19 4.89 -44.35
CA LEU A 5 20.85 4.36 -44.07
C LEU A 5 20.91 3.15 -43.11
N ASN A 6 21.92 2.27 -43.27
CA ASN A 6 22.10 1.12 -42.35
C ASN A 6 22.55 1.53 -40.94
N MET A 7 23.37 2.60 -40.84
CA MET A 7 23.75 3.15 -39.54
C MET A 7 22.54 3.79 -38.81
N PHE A 8 21.63 4.42 -39.56
CA PHE A 8 20.40 4.97 -38.97
C PHE A 8 19.42 3.87 -38.51
N ARG A 9 19.31 2.77 -39.28
CA ARG A 9 18.48 1.60 -38.88
C ARG A 9 19.03 0.92 -37.65
N SER A 10 20.35 0.76 -37.50
CA SER A 10 20.93 0.16 -36.31
C SER A 10 20.70 1.02 -35.07
N ARG A 11 20.77 2.34 -35.16
CA ARG A 11 20.48 3.26 -34.05
C ARG A 11 18.99 3.23 -33.65
N ALA A 12 18.08 3.18 -34.62
CA ALA A 12 16.65 3.05 -34.35
C ALA A 12 16.33 1.71 -33.67
N THR A 13 16.97 0.63 -34.08
CA THR A 13 16.78 -0.71 -33.49
C THR A 13 17.33 -0.78 -32.06
N VAL A 14 18.47 -0.16 -31.78
CA VAL A 14 19.02 -0.07 -30.42
C VAL A 14 18.14 0.79 -29.53
N ALA A 15 17.63 1.93 -30.01
CA ALA A 15 16.70 2.77 -29.26
C ALA A 15 15.37 2.05 -28.97
N GLN A 16 14.84 1.29 -29.92
CA GLN A 16 13.65 0.47 -29.73
C GLN A 16 13.89 -0.69 -28.74
N SER A 17 15.07 -1.32 -28.76
CA SER A 17 15.39 -2.36 -27.79
C SER A 17 15.57 -1.81 -26.37
N LEU A 18 16.14 -0.61 -26.23
CA LEU A 18 16.24 0.09 -24.94
C LEU A 18 14.85 0.54 -24.43
N LEU A 19 13.96 1.01 -25.31
CA LEU A 19 12.59 1.36 -24.96
C LEU A 19 11.74 0.13 -24.62
N ARG A 20 12.00 -1.02 -25.24
CA ARG A 20 11.35 -2.30 -24.88
C ARG A 20 11.92 -2.91 -23.59
N ALA A 21 13.19 -2.78 -23.33
CA ALA A 21 13.80 -3.22 -22.09
C ALA A 21 13.41 -2.31 -20.91
N GLY A 22 13.20 -1.02 -21.15
CA GLY A 22 12.82 -0.04 -20.15
C GLY A 22 11.52 -0.36 -19.41
N PRO A 23 10.38 -0.58 -20.06
CA PRO A 23 9.14 -0.92 -19.38
C PRO A 23 9.17 -2.31 -18.71
N ASN A 24 9.90 -3.27 -19.23
CA ASN A 24 10.04 -4.58 -18.63
C ASN A 24 11.02 -4.59 -17.43
N ALA A 25 12.06 -3.78 -17.49
CA ALA A 25 12.97 -3.56 -16.37
C ALA A 25 12.33 -2.70 -15.27
N ALA A 26 11.40 -1.80 -15.63
CA ALA A 26 10.65 -0.94 -14.72
C ALA A 26 9.44 -1.62 -14.08
N VAL A 27 9.06 -2.82 -14.47
CA VAL A 27 8.11 -3.65 -13.72
C VAL A 27 8.82 -4.16 -12.47
N GLN A 28 9.10 -3.26 -11.56
CA GLN A 28 9.34 -3.60 -10.18
C GLN A 28 8.03 -4.22 -9.66
N LYS A 29 7.93 -5.52 -9.80
CA LYS A 29 6.87 -6.29 -9.16
C LYS A 29 7.06 -6.10 -7.66
N ARG A 30 6.30 -5.21 -7.07
CA ARG A 30 6.23 -5.06 -5.63
C ARG A 30 5.45 -6.25 -5.10
N PHE A 31 6.14 -7.33 -4.78
CA PHE A 31 5.53 -8.55 -4.23
C PHE A 31 5.17 -8.42 -2.75
N LEU A 32 5.62 -7.37 -2.09
CA LEU A 32 5.34 -7.15 -0.69
C LEU A 32 4.00 -6.44 -0.53
N SER A 33 2.93 -7.23 -0.42
CA SER A 33 1.61 -6.78 -0.03
C SER A 33 1.37 -7.22 1.42
N ILE A 34 1.50 -6.29 2.37
CA ILE A 34 1.31 -6.55 3.79
C ILE A 34 0.26 -5.62 4.38
N HIS A 35 -0.46 -6.09 5.39
CA HIS A 35 -1.41 -5.26 6.12
C HIS A 35 -0.72 -4.08 6.82
N GLU A 36 -1.43 -2.98 6.98
CA GLU A 36 -0.88 -1.74 7.55
C GLU A 36 -0.27 -1.94 8.93
N TYR A 37 -0.91 -2.72 9.81
CA TYR A 37 -0.39 -2.98 11.14
C TYR A 37 0.95 -3.72 11.15
N LEU A 38 1.18 -4.62 10.19
CA LEU A 38 2.46 -5.31 10.01
C LEU A 38 3.55 -4.35 9.51
N SER A 39 3.18 -3.45 8.58
CA SER A 39 4.09 -2.40 8.09
C SER A 39 4.53 -1.48 9.23
N MET A 40 3.60 -1.05 10.07
CA MET A 40 3.92 -0.22 11.23
C MET A 40 4.83 -0.93 12.23
N GLY A 41 4.60 -2.21 12.49
CA GLY A 41 5.47 -3.03 13.32
C GLY A 41 6.89 -3.13 12.76
N LEU A 42 7.01 -3.31 11.46
CA LEU A 42 8.30 -3.35 10.77
C LEU A 42 9.04 -2.00 10.87
N LEU A 43 8.36 -0.89 10.62
CA LEU A 43 8.94 0.45 10.73
C LEU A 43 9.44 0.73 12.15
N ASN A 44 8.64 0.40 13.16
CA ASN A 44 9.05 0.54 14.57
C ASN A 44 10.29 -0.29 14.91
N LYS A 45 10.42 -1.49 14.36
CA LYS A 45 11.60 -2.33 14.52
C LYS A 45 12.88 -1.66 14.03
N TYR A 46 12.77 -0.82 13.00
CA TYR A 46 13.90 -0.03 12.46
C TYR A 46 14.00 1.38 13.03
N GLY A 47 13.35 1.66 14.18
CA GLY A 47 13.44 2.92 14.88
C GLY A 47 12.66 4.08 14.25
N ILE A 48 11.77 3.79 13.29
CA ILE A 48 10.90 4.80 12.68
C ILE A 48 9.63 4.91 13.53
N ASN A 49 9.34 6.09 14.05
CA ASN A 49 8.14 6.34 14.83
C ASN A 49 6.87 6.21 14.01
N THR A 50 5.95 5.38 14.47
CA THR A 50 4.61 5.23 13.90
C THR A 50 3.55 5.45 14.97
N PRO A 51 2.32 5.80 14.60
CA PRO A 51 1.20 5.83 15.52
C PRO A 51 1.02 4.46 16.20
N LYS A 52 0.68 4.47 17.49
CA LYS A 52 0.38 3.24 18.21
C LYS A 52 -0.81 2.55 17.56
N SER A 53 -0.65 1.30 17.18
CA SER A 53 -1.69 0.51 16.54
C SER A 53 -1.75 -0.89 17.14
N ILE A 54 -2.94 -1.42 17.28
CA ILE A 54 -3.19 -2.76 17.80
C ILE A 54 -4.21 -3.41 16.89
N PRO A 55 -3.94 -4.57 16.27
CA PRO A 55 -4.93 -5.29 15.48
C PRO A 55 -6.00 -5.91 16.38
N ALA A 56 -7.23 -5.99 15.88
CA ALA A 56 -8.35 -6.69 16.51
C ALA A 56 -9.05 -7.55 15.47
N LYS A 57 -9.49 -8.74 15.85
CA LYS A 57 -10.12 -9.73 14.97
C LYS A 57 -11.62 -9.87 15.20
N SER A 58 -12.14 -9.32 16.30
CA SER A 58 -13.55 -9.30 16.63
C SER A 58 -13.98 -7.93 17.17
N ALA A 59 -15.27 -7.70 17.28
CA ALA A 59 -15.84 -6.48 17.86
C ALA A 59 -15.51 -6.37 19.35
N GLU A 60 -15.54 -7.49 20.08
CA GLU A 60 -15.21 -7.57 21.51
C GLU A 60 -13.75 -7.23 21.75
N GLU A 61 -12.85 -7.80 20.92
CA GLU A 61 -11.42 -7.51 20.98
C GLU A 61 -11.15 -6.04 20.67
N ALA A 62 -11.82 -5.49 19.65
CA ALA A 62 -11.69 -4.08 19.30
C ALA A 62 -12.12 -3.16 20.45
N TYR A 63 -13.19 -3.50 21.16
CA TYR A 63 -13.66 -2.77 22.33
C TYR A 63 -12.66 -2.79 23.48
N GLU A 64 -12.11 -3.95 23.81
CA GLU A 64 -11.08 -4.08 24.85
C GLU A 64 -9.78 -3.35 24.49
N VAL A 65 -9.41 -3.37 23.21
CA VAL A 65 -8.28 -2.58 22.70
C VAL A 65 -8.57 -1.09 22.83
N ALA A 66 -9.78 -0.63 22.48
CA ALA A 66 -10.18 0.77 22.58
C ALA A 66 -10.07 1.31 23.99
N LYS A 67 -10.48 0.54 24.99
CA LYS A 67 -10.32 0.90 26.41
C LYS A 67 -8.87 1.19 26.80
N LYS A 68 -7.91 0.44 26.23
CA LYS A 68 -6.48 0.62 26.50
C LYS A 68 -5.90 1.92 25.95
N PHE A 69 -6.59 2.57 24.99
CA PHE A 69 -6.17 3.88 24.47
C PHE A 69 -6.59 5.07 25.36
N GLY A 70 -7.47 4.85 26.34
CA GLY A 70 -7.70 5.79 27.43
C GLY A 70 -8.44 7.07 27.03
N GLY A 71 -9.59 6.96 26.32
CA GLY A 71 -10.48 8.10 26.06
C GLY A 71 -9.96 9.15 25.09
N LYS A 72 -8.99 8.81 24.25
CA LYS A 72 -8.52 9.64 23.14
C LYS A 72 -9.24 9.27 21.86
N PRO A 73 -9.39 10.17 20.90
CA PRO A 73 -9.94 9.83 19.59
C PRO A 73 -9.19 8.65 18.97
N ILE A 74 -9.93 7.65 18.51
CA ILE A 74 -9.41 6.40 17.95
C ILE A 74 -9.80 6.31 16.49
N VAL A 75 -8.88 5.88 15.64
CA VAL A 75 -9.17 5.57 14.24
C VAL A 75 -9.23 4.06 14.07
N ILE A 76 -10.39 3.55 13.69
CA ILE A 76 -10.59 2.16 13.30
C ILE A 76 -10.37 2.04 11.80
N LYS A 77 -9.52 1.10 11.38
CA LYS A 77 -9.20 0.90 9.97
C LYS A 77 -9.35 -0.57 9.58
N ALA A 78 -10.15 -0.83 8.56
CA ALA A 78 -10.22 -2.16 7.95
C ALA A 78 -8.83 -2.60 7.46
N GLN A 79 -8.46 -3.84 7.75
CA GLN A 79 -7.20 -4.44 7.33
C GLN A 79 -7.41 -5.25 6.05
N VAL A 80 -7.32 -4.57 4.92
CA VAL A 80 -7.41 -5.15 3.58
C VAL A 80 -6.17 -4.78 2.77
N LEU A 81 -5.77 -5.67 1.85
CA LEU A 81 -4.62 -5.44 0.96
C LEU A 81 -5.00 -4.55 -0.23
N ALA A 82 -5.62 -3.42 0.05
CA ALA A 82 -6.06 -2.46 -0.96
C ALA A 82 -5.89 -1.03 -0.47
N GLY A 83 -5.59 -0.13 -1.40
CA GLY A 83 -5.64 1.30 -1.18
C GLY A 83 -7.10 1.83 -1.22
N GLY A 84 -7.34 3.03 -0.70
CA GLY A 84 -8.64 3.68 -0.79
C GLY A 84 -9.73 3.05 0.07
N ARG A 85 -9.39 2.43 1.18
CA ARG A 85 -10.33 1.77 2.13
C ARG A 85 -11.50 2.63 2.57
N GLY A 86 -11.34 3.94 2.62
CA GLY A 86 -12.42 4.87 2.94
C GLY A 86 -13.53 4.94 1.90
N LYS A 87 -13.31 4.43 0.69
CA LYS A 87 -14.28 4.46 -0.42
C LYS A 87 -15.08 3.16 -0.58
N GLY A 88 -14.71 2.11 0.13
CA GLY A 88 -15.40 0.81 0.08
C GLY A 88 -16.73 0.81 0.81
N HIS A 89 -17.49 -0.28 0.65
CA HIS A 89 -18.70 -0.56 1.41
C HIS A 89 -18.60 -1.96 2.00
N PHE A 90 -19.25 -2.16 3.13
CA PHE A 90 -19.45 -3.49 3.71
C PHE A 90 -20.81 -4.04 3.28
N ASP A 91 -20.99 -5.34 3.32
CA ASP A 91 -22.22 -6.02 2.93
C ASP A 91 -23.43 -5.60 3.78
N ASN A 92 -23.19 -5.11 5.00
CA ASN A 92 -24.22 -4.55 5.89
C ASN A 92 -24.59 -3.09 5.60
N GLY A 93 -24.06 -2.50 4.51
CA GLY A 93 -24.34 -1.12 4.12
C GLY A 93 -23.44 -0.06 4.78
N LEU A 94 -22.53 -0.44 5.67
CA LEU A 94 -21.57 0.51 6.25
C LEU A 94 -20.61 1.01 5.17
N GLN A 95 -20.56 2.32 4.99
CA GLN A 95 -19.67 2.95 4.02
C GLN A 95 -18.33 3.30 4.64
N GLY A 96 -17.26 2.95 3.91
CA GLY A 96 -15.89 3.22 4.32
C GLY A 96 -15.33 2.20 5.30
N GLY A 97 -14.04 1.97 5.18
CA GLY A 97 -13.28 1.10 6.08
C GLY A 97 -12.33 1.90 6.99
N VAL A 98 -12.56 3.20 7.16
CA VAL A 98 -11.77 4.07 8.05
C VAL A 98 -12.72 4.99 8.80
N HIS A 99 -12.81 4.83 10.11
CA HIS A 99 -13.73 5.57 10.96
C HIS A 99 -13.01 6.20 12.14
N LEU A 100 -13.29 7.48 12.37
CA LEU A 100 -12.86 8.19 13.58
C LEU A 100 -13.92 8.01 14.65
N ILE A 101 -13.53 7.53 15.80
CA ILE A 101 -14.40 7.32 16.97
C ILE A 101 -13.93 8.27 18.08
N ASN A 102 -14.82 9.13 18.49
CA ASN A 102 -14.64 9.96 19.68
C ASN A 102 -15.20 9.19 20.88
N THR A 103 -14.38 8.93 21.84
CA THR A 103 -14.73 8.26 23.10
C THR A 103 -14.88 9.28 24.21
#